data_b29fec180cab9873ff262495ba33539e
#
_entry.id   b29fec180cab9873ff262495ba33539e
#
_cell.length_a   1.000
_cell.length_b   1.000
_cell.length_c   1.000
_cell.angle_alpha   90.00
_cell.angle_beta   90.00
_cell.angle_gamma   90.00
#
_symmetry.space_group_name_H-M   'P 1'
#
loop_
_entity.id
_entity.type
_entity.pdbx_description
1 polymer ?
#
loop_
_entity_poly.entity_id
_entity_poly.type
_entity_poly.pdbx_seq_one_letter_code
_entity_poly.pdbx_strand_id
1 'polypeptide(L)'
;MNKGSVDAITLSTVWHTFQSTCREMRHVLDRTAQNYLMAQLHDVAAGIWDAQARTLAVPAGPTSQLLGQKFSVRYILDKFGDNLYPGDVILNNDPYHGYCNHLPDWGFFRPIFYKDELLFFTLARGHQMDTGGSYPGGYFPDAYDIHAEGLCIPPIKVFEKGVERKDVFELVWNNVRWPEAVRVDNYALIAATKICENRLLALVKRYGKDTVLDCVEEMLSRTERAIRAEIARVPDGTYCGESASDDDGSEHDVPVWVRCEVTVRGDEMTVDFSKSDKQRKGFVNNTLPSTYSRAIAGSFLFFDSSLADFHNEGSMNPVKVVAPEGSVVNAKYPATVGGSPVSVGTQILEATVMALSQAMPHKAIASWGRHRGHYIFGTDPRTGERYVQTTFDSDGGAGAVWGFDGYEGACTFPTLGSVQRGNVEEVEIRFPWRILRYHMVKDLSGAGRWRGGSGMHWEALNVGSDGGMATGSSDGDQTHPPAAAGGMPGPLCKAYLQRDGEQIVVKPHRMYQIRKGDLLVKTSGGGSGVGNPRERDPEKVLNDVIDEFISLDVAEKIYRVAIDPITMEINWEKTRTLRGEPEKESVK
;
A
#
# COMPACT_ATOMS: atom_id res chain seq x y z
N MET A 1 -24.54 17.25 -34.35
CA MET A 1 -23.24 17.22 -35.05
C MET A 1 -22.60 15.89 -34.70
N ASN A 2 -22.31 15.04 -35.67
CA ASN A 2 -21.53 13.84 -35.41
C ASN A 2 -20.17 14.27 -34.84
N LYS A 3 -19.90 14.01 -33.55
CA LYS A 3 -18.55 14.11 -33.01
C LYS A 3 -17.70 13.13 -33.82
N GLY A 4 -16.75 13.65 -34.61
CA GLY A 4 -15.83 12.82 -35.39
C GLY A 4 -15.13 11.86 -34.43
N SER A 5 -15.13 10.57 -34.75
CA SER A 5 -14.39 9.58 -33.95
C SER A 5 -12.91 9.98 -33.96
N VAL A 6 -12.33 10.17 -32.76
CA VAL A 6 -10.89 10.41 -32.63
C VAL A 6 -10.16 9.25 -33.29
N ASP A 7 -9.20 9.52 -34.16
CA ASP A 7 -8.42 8.44 -34.77
C ASP A 7 -7.59 7.68 -33.73
N ALA A 8 -7.37 6.39 -33.99
CA ALA A 8 -6.77 5.48 -33.02
C ALA A 8 -5.30 5.85 -32.64
N ILE A 9 -4.56 6.46 -33.57
CA ILE A 9 -3.17 6.86 -33.37
C ILE A 9 -3.12 8.06 -32.44
N THR A 10 -3.93 9.08 -32.70
CA THR A 10 -4.04 10.26 -31.84
C THR A 10 -4.51 9.88 -30.44
N LEU A 11 -5.56 9.06 -30.31
CA LEU A 11 -6.03 8.57 -29.03
C LEU A 11 -4.93 7.83 -28.24
N SER A 12 -4.25 6.88 -28.88
CA SER A 12 -3.15 6.13 -28.28
C SER A 12 -2.02 7.05 -27.82
N THR A 13 -1.64 8.02 -28.66
CA THR A 13 -0.58 8.98 -28.34
C THR A 13 -0.94 9.87 -27.14
N VAL A 14 -2.15 10.40 -27.12
CA VAL A 14 -2.66 11.22 -26.00
C VAL A 14 -2.67 10.39 -24.72
N TRP A 15 -3.25 9.19 -24.75
CA TRP A 15 -3.35 8.30 -23.59
C TRP A 15 -1.99 7.95 -23.00
N HIS A 16 -1.06 7.47 -23.84
CA HIS A 16 0.30 7.14 -23.38
C HIS A 16 1.08 8.37 -22.92
N THR A 17 0.76 9.57 -23.41
CA THR A 17 1.36 10.81 -22.92
C THR A 17 0.94 11.10 -21.48
N PHE A 18 -0.33 10.93 -21.11
CA PHE A 18 -0.78 11.07 -19.72
C PHE A 18 -0.02 10.10 -18.80
N GLN A 19 0.05 8.83 -19.18
CA GLN A 19 0.72 7.80 -18.39
C GLN A 19 2.23 8.03 -18.26
N SER A 20 2.91 8.32 -19.39
CA SER A 20 4.36 8.55 -19.39
C SER A 20 4.72 9.83 -18.62
N THR A 21 3.85 10.85 -18.64
CA THR A 21 4.04 12.06 -17.83
C THR A 21 4.01 11.75 -16.33
N CYS A 22 3.05 10.94 -15.86
CA CYS A 22 3.02 10.53 -14.46
C CYS A 22 4.26 9.71 -14.07
N ARG A 23 4.72 8.80 -14.96
CA ARG A 23 5.96 8.04 -14.73
C ARG A 23 7.19 8.94 -14.70
N GLU A 24 7.27 9.95 -15.58
CA GLU A 24 8.34 10.96 -15.58
C GLU A 24 8.35 11.76 -14.25
N MET A 25 7.18 12.20 -13.78
CA MET A 25 7.06 12.87 -12.48
C MET A 25 7.60 11.99 -11.35
N ARG A 26 7.20 10.73 -11.28
CA ARG A 26 7.67 9.80 -10.27
C ARG A 26 9.18 9.58 -10.36
N HIS A 27 9.70 9.36 -11.55
CA HIS A 27 11.14 9.16 -11.76
C HIS A 27 11.98 10.36 -11.32
N VAL A 28 11.48 11.57 -11.51
CA VAL A 28 12.12 12.79 -11.00
C VAL A 28 12.12 12.80 -9.47
N LEU A 29 11.01 12.42 -8.83
CA LEU A 29 10.92 12.32 -7.37
C LEU A 29 11.89 11.29 -6.80
N ASP A 30 11.97 10.10 -7.40
CA ASP A 30 12.90 9.04 -7.00
C ASP A 30 14.38 9.53 -7.01
N ARG A 31 14.70 10.52 -7.86
CA ARG A 31 16.08 11.05 -8.01
C ARG A 31 16.36 12.34 -7.26
N THR A 32 15.34 13.08 -6.87
CA THR A 32 15.53 14.42 -6.26
C THR A 32 15.13 14.48 -4.81
N ALA A 33 14.30 13.56 -4.33
CA ALA A 33 13.94 13.45 -2.92
C ALA A 33 15.15 13.04 -2.08
N GLN A 34 15.23 13.58 -0.86
CA GLN A 34 16.30 13.28 0.09
C GLN A 34 15.85 12.40 1.25
N ASN A 35 14.56 12.47 1.60
CA ASN A 35 13.95 11.62 2.61
C ASN A 35 14.07 10.15 2.20
N TYR A 36 14.50 9.30 3.15
CA TYR A 36 14.72 7.86 2.93
C TYR A 36 13.46 7.14 2.39
N LEU A 37 12.27 7.48 2.91
CA LEU A 37 11.00 6.90 2.45
C LEU A 37 10.73 7.20 0.97
N MET A 38 10.97 8.43 0.54
CA MET A 38 10.72 8.85 -0.84
C MET A 38 11.84 8.38 -1.78
N ALA A 39 13.11 8.56 -1.37
CA ALA A 39 14.28 8.34 -2.23
C ALA A 39 14.66 6.86 -2.37
N GLN A 40 14.51 6.06 -1.31
CA GLN A 40 14.95 4.65 -1.29
C GLN A 40 13.78 3.68 -1.28
N LEU A 41 12.71 3.96 -0.52
CA LEU A 41 11.54 3.11 -0.48
C LEU A 41 10.51 3.48 -1.56
N HIS A 42 10.70 4.61 -2.26
CA HIS A 42 9.84 5.10 -3.35
C HIS A 42 8.37 5.33 -2.91
N ASP A 43 8.18 5.80 -1.68
CA ASP A 43 6.85 6.13 -1.16
C ASP A 43 6.36 7.49 -1.67
N VAL A 44 6.18 7.54 -2.98
CA VAL A 44 5.76 8.70 -3.76
C VAL A 44 4.70 8.34 -4.78
N ALA A 45 3.85 9.30 -5.10
CA ALA A 45 2.77 9.14 -6.05
C ALA A 45 2.60 10.36 -6.94
N ALA A 46 2.16 10.14 -8.19
CA ALA A 46 1.84 11.18 -9.15
C ALA A 46 0.61 10.80 -9.96
N GLY A 47 -0.26 11.78 -10.24
CA GLY A 47 -1.49 11.55 -10.99
C GLY A 47 -2.02 12.80 -11.67
N ILE A 48 -2.99 12.59 -12.57
CA ILE A 48 -3.63 13.62 -13.39
C ILE A 48 -5.15 13.47 -13.30
N TRP A 49 -5.84 14.59 -13.13
CA TRP A 49 -7.30 14.72 -13.11
C TRP A 49 -7.72 15.81 -14.09
N ASP A 50 -8.97 15.75 -14.54
CA ASP A 50 -9.54 16.84 -15.33
C ASP A 50 -10.18 17.94 -14.44
N ALA A 51 -10.73 18.96 -15.10
CA ALA A 51 -11.40 20.08 -14.43
C ALA A 51 -12.72 19.67 -13.71
N GLN A 52 -13.22 18.46 -13.90
CA GLN A 52 -14.37 17.88 -13.20
C GLN A 52 -13.95 16.95 -12.06
N ALA A 53 -12.66 16.90 -11.72
CA ALA A 53 -12.05 15.99 -10.74
C ALA A 53 -12.15 14.50 -11.12
N ARG A 54 -12.32 14.18 -12.43
CA ARG A 54 -12.26 12.81 -12.90
C ARG A 54 -10.80 12.37 -13.04
N THR A 55 -10.47 11.22 -12.52
CA THR A 55 -9.12 10.64 -12.63
C THR A 55 -8.78 10.27 -14.08
N LEU A 56 -7.68 10.78 -14.63
CA LEU A 56 -7.26 10.51 -16.01
C LEU A 56 -6.09 9.53 -16.10
N ALA A 57 -5.12 9.65 -15.22
CA ALA A 57 -3.97 8.74 -15.17
C ALA A 57 -3.45 8.62 -13.73
N VAL A 58 -3.32 7.38 -13.28
CA VAL A 58 -2.78 7.01 -11.97
C VAL A 58 -1.91 5.76 -12.16
N PRO A 59 -0.68 5.93 -12.62
CA PRO A 59 0.21 4.82 -12.86
C PRO A 59 0.55 4.09 -11.54
N ALA A 60 1.21 2.95 -11.66
CA ALA A 60 1.65 2.16 -10.52
C ALA A 60 2.32 3.01 -9.44
N GLY A 61 1.90 2.84 -8.19
CA GLY A 61 2.33 3.54 -6.99
C GLY A 61 1.51 3.09 -5.80
N PRO A 62 1.76 3.60 -4.58
CA PRO A 62 0.93 3.32 -3.42
C PRO A 62 -0.53 3.69 -3.71
N THR A 63 -1.39 2.69 -3.81
CA THR A 63 -2.79 2.88 -4.26
C THR A 63 -3.56 3.83 -3.35
N SER A 64 -3.28 3.82 -2.03
CA SER A 64 -3.87 4.75 -1.06
C SER A 64 -3.59 6.21 -1.37
N GLN A 65 -2.47 6.50 -2.02
CA GLN A 65 -2.06 7.86 -2.33
C GLN A 65 -2.69 8.41 -3.62
N LEU A 66 -3.36 7.59 -4.44
CA LEU A 66 -3.81 7.97 -5.78
C LEU A 66 -5.30 7.80 -6.03
N LEU A 67 -5.86 6.59 -5.88
CA LEU A 67 -7.19 6.27 -6.39
C LEU A 67 -8.33 7.07 -5.72
N GLY A 68 -8.17 7.45 -4.46
CA GLY A 68 -9.13 8.30 -3.72
C GLY A 68 -8.91 9.80 -3.88
N GLN A 69 -7.92 10.26 -4.66
CA GLN A 69 -7.58 11.69 -4.68
C GLN A 69 -8.54 12.57 -5.49
N LYS A 70 -9.44 11.96 -6.24
CA LYS A 70 -10.58 12.68 -6.82
C LYS A 70 -11.40 13.45 -5.77
N PHE A 71 -11.49 12.95 -4.54
CA PHE A 71 -12.15 13.64 -3.43
C PHE A 71 -11.41 14.92 -3.03
N SER A 72 -10.06 14.87 -2.96
CA SER A 72 -9.24 16.06 -2.70
C SER A 72 -9.36 17.10 -3.82
N VAL A 73 -9.29 16.66 -5.09
CA VAL A 73 -9.41 17.58 -6.25
C VAL A 73 -10.80 18.22 -6.27
N ARG A 74 -11.87 17.45 -6.01
CA ARG A 74 -13.23 17.98 -5.91
C ARG A 74 -13.34 19.02 -4.80
N TYR A 75 -12.82 18.72 -3.61
CA TYR A 75 -12.84 19.66 -2.50
C TYR A 75 -12.03 20.95 -2.79
N ILE A 76 -10.90 20.85 -3.49
CA ILE A 76 -10.11 22.00 -3.93
C ILE A 76 -10.92 22.88 -4.90
N LEU A 77 -11.60 22.26 -5.87
CA LEU A 77 -12.49 22.97 -6.79
C LEU A 77 -13.63 23.70 -6.04
N ASP A 78 -14.29 22.99 -5.14
CA ASP A 78 -15.40 23.54 -4.35
C ASP A 78 -14.94 24.68 -3.41
N LYS A 79 -13.74 24.53 -2.81
CA LYS A 79 -13.18 25.51 -1.86
C LYS A 79 -12.72 26.80 -2.54
N PHE A 80 -12.03 26.66 -3.66
CA PHE A 80 -11.40 27.83 -4.31
C PHE A 80 -12.26 28.42 -5.44
N GLY A 81 -13.08 27.59 -6.13
CA GLY A 81 -13.95 28.06 -7.21
C GLY A 81 -13.22 28.93 -8.23
N ASP A 82 -13.72 30.15 -8.45
CA ASP A 82 -13.11 31.13 -9.36
C ASP A 82 -11.79 31.72 -8.85
N ASN A 83 -11.37 31.37 -7.61
CA ASN A 83 -10.09 31.79 -7.04
C ASN A 83 -8.97 30.77 -7.31
N LEU A 84 -8.98 30.14 -8.49
CA LEU A 84 -7.88 29.33 -9.03
C LEU A 84 -7.27 30.03 -10.23
N TYR A 85 -5.94 30.13 -10.26
CA TYR A 85 -5.22 30.86 -11.28
C TYR A 85 -4.04 30.05 -11.85
N PRO A 86 -3.58 30.36 -13.08
CA PRO A 86 -2.32 29.86 -13.60
C PRO A 86 -1.16 30.13 -12.63
N GLY A 87 -0.35 29.12 -12.35
CA GLY A 87 0.79 29.22 -11.44
C GLY A 87 0.47 28.96 -9.97
N ASP A 88 -0.78 28.72 -9.60
CA ASP A 88 -1.12 28.27 -8.25
C ASP A 88 -0.55 26.88 -7.96
N VAL A 89 -0.16 26.66 -6.72
CA VAL A 89 0.13 25.35 -6.14
C VAL A 89 -0.51 25.26 -4.77
N ILE A 90 -1.23 24.18 -4.52
CA ILE A 90 -2.01 23.98 -3.30
C ILE A 90 -1.39 22.81 -2.54
N LEU A 91 -0.99 23.04 -1.28
CA LEU A 91 -0.57 22.00 -0.33
C LEU A 91 -1.80 21.49 0.43
N ASN A 92 -1.86 20.18 0.64
CA ASN A 92 -2.88 19.52 1.45
C ASN A 92 -2.35 18.21 2.05
N ASN A 93 -2.59 18.00 3.35
CA ASN A 93 -2.45 16.70 4.00
C ASN A 93 -3.63 16.37 4.93
N ASP A 94 -4.66 17.22 5.00
CA ASP A 94 -5.81 17.04 5.89
C ASP A 94 -6.67 15.85 5.46
N PRO A 95 -6.81 14.80 6.30
CA PRO A 95 -7.58 13.60 5.97
C PRO A 95 -9.10 13.82 5.99
N TYR A 96 -9.60 14.80 6.73
CA TYR A 96 -11.01 15.02 6.96
C TYR A 96 -11.62 16.08 6.04
N HIS A 97 -11.05 17.29 6.02
CA HIS A 97 -11.54 18.37 5.19
C HIS A 97 -10.84 18.46 3.84
N GLY A 98 -9.65 17.89 3.71
CA GLY A 98 -8.88 17.84 2.47
C GLY A 98 -8.90 16.48 1.76
N TYR A 99 -9.53 15.47 2.35
CA TYR A 99 -9.61 14.10 1.83
C TYR A 99 -8.25 13.48 1.52
N CYS A 100 -7.24 13.71 2.37
CA CYS A 100 -5.99 12.99 2.34
C CYS A 100 -6.15 11.60 2.99
N ASN A 101 -5.19 10.70 2.80
CA ASN A 101 -5.21 9.40 3.46
C ASN A 101 -4.74 9.47 4.92
N HIS A 102 -3.63 10.14 5.22
CA HIS A 102 -3.10 10.43 6.56
C HIS A 102 -2.15 11.64 6.53
N LEU A 103 -1.80 12.19 7.71
CA LEU A 103 -1.02 13.42 7.79
C LEU A 103 0.39 13.36 7.16
N PRO A 104 1.15 12.23 7.21
CA PRO A 104 2.48 12.20 6.61
C PRO A 104 2.51 12.37 5.09
N ASP A 105 1.43 12.07 4.38
CA ASP A 105 1.38 12.13 2.91
C ASP A 105 1.03 13.53 2.41
N TRP A 106 2.03 14.39 2.23
CA TRP A 106 1.81 15.74 1.72
C TRP A 106 1.62 15.76 0.21
N GLY A 107 0.49 16.30 -0.23
CA GLY A 107 0.13 16.44 -1.64
C GLY A 107 0.24 17.87 -2.13
N PHE A 108 0.93 18.08 -3.25
CA PHE A 108 1.00 19.34 -3.97
C PHE A 108 0.17 19.26 -5.24
N PHE A 109 -0.90 20.02 -5.29
CA PHE A 109 -1.85 20.06 -6.39
C PHE A 109 -1.59 21.31 -7.23
N ARG A 110 -1.50 21.13 -8.55
CA ARG A 110 -1.36 22.24 -9.49
C ARG A 110 -2.52 22.23 -10.48
N PRO A 111 -3.36 23.30 -10.53
CA PRO A 111 -4.30 23.52 -11.60
C PRO A 111 -3.56 23.88 -12.88
N ILE A 112 -3.94 23.29 -14.00
CA ILE A 112 -3.32 23.49 -15.31
C ILE A 112 -4.29 24.19 -16.24
N PHE A 113 -3.95 25.42 -16.58
CA PHE A 113 -4.75 26.28 -17.45
C PHE A 113 -4.18 26.34 -18.85
N TYR A 114 -5.06 26.27 -19.84
CA TYR A 114 -4.73 26.63 -21.22
C TYR A 114 -5.46 27.92 -21.58
N LYS A 115 -4.69 28.99 -21.80
CA LYS A 115 -5.21 30.36 -21.80
C LYS A 115 -5.87 30.64 -20.44
N ASP A 116 -7.13 30.98 -20.40
CA ASP A 116 -7.87 31.30 -19.18
C ASP A 116 -8.80 30.16 -18.73
N GLU A 117 -8.72 28.99 -19.35
CA GLU A 117 -9.58 27.85 -19.07
C GLU A 117 -8.82 26.77 -18.28
N LEU A 118 -9.36 26.36 -17.14
CA LEU A 118 -8.85 25.23 -16.36
C LEU A 118 -9.15 23.94 -17.11
N LEU A 119 -8.13 23.17 -17.47
CA LEU A 119 -8.29 21.89 -18.17
C LEU A 119 -7.99 20.68 -17.27
N PHE A 120 -6.93 20.78 -16.48
CA PHE A 120 -6.43 19.63 -15.72
C PHE A 120 -5.95 20.04 -14.31
N PHE A 121 -5.83 19.04 -13.47
CA PHE A 121 -5.06 19.07 -12.24
C PHE A 121 -3.97 18.02 -12.28
N THR A 122 -2.84 18.30 -11.66
CA THR A 122 -1.84 17.28 -11.35
C THR A 122 -1.52 17.29 -9.87
N LEU A 123 -1.19 16.13 -9.34
CA LEU A 123 -0.74 15.91 -7.98
C LEU A 123 0.62 15.23 -8.01
N ALA A 124 1.54 15.74 -7.19
CA ALA A 124 2.70 15.01 -6.72
C ALA A 124 2.59 14.89 -5.19
N ARG A 125 2.78 13.68 -4.65
CA ARG A 125 2.64 13.37 -3.23
C ARG A 125 3.81 12.53 -2.75
N GLY A 126 4.23 12.73 -1.51
CA GLY A 126 5.25 11.93 -0.87
C GLY A 126 5.08 11.87 0.63
N HIS A 127 5.44 10.73 1.19
CA HIS A 127 5.44 10.51 2.63
C HIS A 127 6.60 11.29 3.26
N GLN A 128 6.27 12.30 4.07
CA GLN A 128 7.26 13.13 4.75
C GLN A 128 7.92 12.38 5.90
N MET A 129 9.20 12.63 6.12
CA MET A 129 9.93 12.02 7.24
C MET A 129 9.43 12.49 8.61
N ASP A 130 8.80 13.65 8.67
CA ASP A 130 8.20 14.21 9.88
C ASP A 130 7.07 15.19 9.51
N THR A 131 6.03 15.18 10.31
CA THR A 131 4.87 16.08 10.19
C THR A 131 4.63 16.90 11.45
N GLY A 132 5.63 16.98 12.35
CA GLY A 132 5.44 17.55 13.68
C GLY A 132 4.71 16.57 14.62
N GLY A 133 3.81 17.07 15.46
CA GLY A 133 3.07 16.24 16.41
C GLY A 133 3.89 15.78 17.62
N SER A 134 3.33 14.83 18.38
CA SER A 134 3.91 14.39 19.66
C SER A 134 5.20 13.61 19.50
N TYR A 135 5.35 12.83 18.40
CA TYR A 135 6.52 12.01 18.16
C TYR A 135 7.05 12.13 16.72
N PRO A 136 8.35 11.90 16.52
CA PRO A 136 8.95 11.93 15.18
C PRO A 136 8.34 10.88 14.24
N GLY A 137 8.24 11.22 12.94
CA GLY A 137 7.80 10.29 11.90
C GLY A 137 6.29 10.18 11.71
N GLY A 138 5.47 10.89 12.50
CA GLY A 138 4.00 10.92 12.31
C GLY A 138 3.25 9.62 12.65
N TYR A 139 3.94 8.60 13.21
CA TYR A 139 3.35 7.35 13.68
C TYR A 139 3.43 7.29 15.21
N PHE A 140 2.36 7.74 15.85
CA PHE A 140 2.29 7.81 17.31
C PHE A 140 1.13 6.94 17.85
N PRO A 141 1.40 5.67 18.22
CA PRO A 141 0.36 4.73 18.69
C PRO A 141 -0.45 5.22 19.89
N ASP A 142 0.13 6.06 20.75
CA ASP A 142 -0.56 6.63 21.91
C ASP A 142 -1.38 7.89 21.58
N ALA A 143 -1.49 8.26 20.31
CA ALA A 143 -2.36 9.35 19.89
C ALA A 143 -3.83 8.99 20.14
N TYR A 144 -4.58 9.92 20.72
CA TYR A 144 -6.02 9.80 20.96
C TYR A 144 -6.87 10.66 20.02
N ASP A 145 -6.22 11.59 19.31
CA ASP A 145 -6.82 12.40 18.26
C ASP A 145 -5.77 12.80 17.20
N ILE A 146 -6.23 13.33 16.08
CA ILE A 146 -5.38 13.71 14.95
C ILE A 146 -4.36 14.82 15.30
N HIS A 147 -4.63 15.65 16.31
CA HIS A 147 -3.72 16.74 16.66
C HIS A 147 -2.44 16.25 17.32
N ALA A 148 -2.48 15.07 17.95
CA ALA A 148 -1.29 14.43 18.49
C ALA A 148 -0.40 13.82 17.39
N GLU A 149 -0.96 13.52 16.21
CA GLU A 149 -0.24 12.90 15.07
C GLU A 149 0.65 13.90 14.34
N GLY A 150 0.24 15.16 14.22
CA GLY A 150 1.03 16.18 13.54
C GLY A 150 0.26 17.37 13.02
N LEU A 151 0.95 18.15 12.20
CA LEU A 151 0.39 19.32 11.55
C LEU A 151 -0.65 18.92 10.50
N CYS A 152 -1.90 19.32 10.74
CA CYS A 152 -2.99 19.11 9.80
C CYS A 152 -3.15 20.36 8.91
N ILE A 153 -2.80 20.23 7.63
CA ILE A 153 -2.77 21.32 6.65
C ILE A 153 -3.97 21.17 5.71
N PRO A 154 -5.04 21.97 5.87
CA PRO A 154 -6.14 21.97 4.91
C PRO A 154 -5.65 22.52 3.56
N PRO A 155 -6.34 22.24 2.44
CA PRO A 155 -5.94 22.80 1.15
C PRO A 155 -5.66 24.30 1.23
N ILE A 156 -4.39 24.69 1.04
CA ILE A 156 -3.90 26.07 1.12
C ILE A 156 -2.95 26.34 -0.03
N LYS A 157 -3.03 27.55 -0.61
CA LYS A 157 -2.08 27.95 -1.66
C LYS A 157 -0.71 28.20 -1.05
N VAL A 158 0.30 27.52 -1.56
CA VAL A 158 1.73 27.72 -1.28
C VAL A 158 2.43 28.49 -2.39
N PHE A 159 1.84 28.50 -3.61
CA PHE A 159 2.10 29.47 -4.65
C PHE A 159 0.76 30.07 -5.10
N GLU A 160 0.72 31.37 -5.27
CA GLU A 160 -0.44 32.09 -5.79
C GLU A 160 -0.04 32.92 -7.01
N LYS A 161 -0.66 32.59 -8.16
CA LYS A 161 -0.33 33.21 -9.47
C LYS A 161 1.18 33.17 -9.79
N GLY A 162 1.84 32.07 -9.43
CA GLY A 162 3.28 31.87 -9.63
C GLY A 162 4.18 32.52 -8.57
N VAL A 163 3.61 33.24 -7.58
CA VAL A 163 4.35 33.86 -6.49
C VAL A 163 4.31 32.95 -5.27
N GLU A 164 5.48 32.68 -4.72
CA GLU A 164 5.62 31.84 -3.53
C GLU A 164 5.07 32.52 -2.28
N ARG A 165 4.27 31.79 -1.50
CA ARG A 165 3.74 32.18 -0.18
C ARG A 165 4.73 31.78 0.91
N LYS A 166 5.80 32.56 1.04
CA LYS A 166 6.86 32.34 2.04
C LYS A 166 6.33 32.28 3.46
N ASP A 167 5.34 33.10 3.78
CA ASP A 167 4.65 33.13 5.07
C ASP A 167 4.01 31.78 5.42
N VAL A 168 3.41 31.11 4.44
CA VAL A 168 2.80 29.79 4.61
C VAL A 168 3.89 28.73 4.81
N PHE A 169 4.93 28.74 3.99
CA PHE A 169 6.03 27.80 4.12
C PHE A 169 6.80 27.95 5.43
N GLU A 170 7.07 29.18 5.87
CA GLU A 170 7.70 29.43 7.16
C GLU A 170 6.87 28.87 8.32
N LEU A 171 5.54 29.07 8.30
CA LEU A 171 4.65 28.45 9.29
C LEU A 171 4.74 26.93 9.27
N VAL A 172 4.72 26.31 8.09
CA VAL A 172 4.74 24.85 7.95
C VAL A 172 6.09 24.27 8.42
N TRP A 173 7.19 24.81 7.92
CA TRP A 173 8.53 24.27 8.23
C TRP A 173 8.96 24.53 9.69
N ASN A 174 8.51 25.58 10.34
CA ASN A 174 8.76 25.79 11.77
C ASN A 174 8.04 24.79 12.69
N ASN A 175 7.08 24.03 12.14
CA ASN A 175 6.32 23.04 12.92
C ASN A 175 6.77 21.59 12.67
N VAL A 176 7.88 21.37 11.96
CA VAL A 176 8.50 20.05 11.74
C VAL A 176 9.92 20.00 12.30
N ARG A 177 10.42 18.81 12.64
CA ARG A 177 11.73 18.63 13.31
C ARG A 177 12.92 18.71 12.37
N TRP A 178 12.73 18.45 11.07
CA TRP A 178 13.76 18.47 10.03
C TRP A 178 13.35 19.42 8.89
N PRO A 179 13.26 20.75 9.15
CA PRO A 179 12.70 21.71 8.19
C PRO A 179 13.46 21.75 6.86
N GLU A 180 14.80 21.60 6.87
CA GLU A 180 15.59 21.65 5.64
C GLU A 180 15.34 20.43 4.73
N ALA A 181 15.26 19.23 5.29
CA ALA A 181 14.97 18.02 4.52
C ALA A 181 13.55 18.07 3.95
N VAL A 182 12.55 18.43 4.78
CA VAL A 182 11.17 18.59 4.35
C VAL A 182 11.03 19.66 3.26
N ARG A 183 11.79 20.77 3.38
CA ARG A 183 11.80 21.85 2.37
C ARG A 183 12.28 21.34 1.01
N VAL A 184 13.39 20.61 0.98
CA VAL A 184 13.96 20.07 -0.27
C VAL A 184 12.96 19.11 -0.93
N ASP A 185 12.37 18.21 -0.17
CA ASP A 185 11.37 17.25 -0.68
C ASP A 185 10.10 17.96 -1.19
N ASN A 186 9.65 19.02 -0.50
CA ASN A 186 8.51 19.83 -0.95
C ASN A 186 8.79 20.50 -2.31
N TYR A 187 9.96 21.06 -2.51
CA TYR A 187 10.33 21.63 -3.81
C TYR A 187 10.48 20.57 -4.90
N ALA A 188 10.96 19.37 -4.58
CA ALA A 188 10.98 18.25 -5.53
C ALA A 188 9.56 17.88 -5.99
N LEU A 189 8.59 17.79 -5.05
CA LEU A 189 7.18 17.54 -5.34
C LEU A 189 6.56 18.65 -6.20
N ILE A 190 6.83 19.92 -5.88
CA ILE A 190 6.35 21.07 -6.66
C ILE A 190 6.95 21.06 -8.07
N ALA A 191 8.24 20.75 -8.21
CA ALA A 191 8.91 20.66 -9.50
C ALA A 191 8.32 19.54 -10.38
N ALA A 192 7.99 18.38 -9.79
CA ALA A 192 7.33 17.30 -10.50
C ALA A 192 5.96 17.74 -11.09
N THR A 193 5.16 18.51 -10.33
CA THR A 193 3.90 19.05 -10.85
C THR A 193 4.12 20.02 -12.03
N LYS A 194 5.23 20.76 -12.03
CA LYS A 194 5.57 21.68 -13.15
C LYS A 194 5.95 20.93 -14.42
N ILE A 195 6.60 19.78 -14.30
CA ILE A 195 6.89 18.89 -15.44
C ILE A 195 5.58 18.46 -16.10
N CYS A 196 4.60 18.02 -15.30
CA CYS A 196 3.28 17.63 -15.81
C CYS A 196 2.59 18.78 -16.56
N GLU A 197 2.54 19.96 -15.94
CA GLU A 197 1.96 21.15 -16.58
C GLU A 197 2.59 21.39 -17.96
N ASN A 198 3.92 21.37 -18.06
CA ASN A 198 4.63 21.61 -19.31
C ASN A 198 4.30 20.54 -20.37
N ARG A 199 4.24 19.25 -19.99
CA ARG A 199 3.92 18.14 -20.90
C ARG A 199 2.49 18.22 -21.41
N LEU A 200 1.52 18.49 -20.54
CA LEU A 200 0.11 18.58 -20.94
C LEU A 200 -0.17 19.81 -21.79
N LEU A 201 0.43 20.95 -21.48
CA LEU A 201 0.31 22.14 -22.32
C LEU A 201 0.96 21.95 -23.70
N ALA A 202 2.09 21.26 -23.79
CA ALA A 202 2.69 20.88 -25.07
C ALA A 202 1.79 19.94 -25.87
N LEU A 203 1.12 18.99 -25.21
CA LEU A 203 0.15 18.09 -25.82
C LEU A 203 -1.05 18.87 -26.41
N VAL A 204 -1.66 19.75 -25.60
CA VAL A 204 -2.78 20.60 -26.01
C VAL A 204 -2.39 21.54 -27.16
N LYS A 205 -1.17 22.09 -27.11
CA LYS A 205 -0.66 22.95 -28.21
C LYS A 205 -0.46 22.18 -29.51
N ARG A 206 -0.05 20.90 -29.42
CA ARG A 206 0.23 20.06 -30.61
C ARG A 206 -1.04 19.55 -31.29
N TYR A 207 -2.02 19.08 -30.53
CA TYR A 207 -3.21 18.40 -31.07
C TYR A 207 -4.47 19.27 -31.04
N GLY A 208 -4.43 20.42 -30.36
CA GLY A 208 -5.61 21.26 -30.11
C GLY A 208 -6.37 20.81 -28.86
N LYS A 209 -6.95 21.79 -28.15
CA LYS A 209 -7.70 21.56 -26.92
C LYS A 209 -8.83 20.54 -27.10
N ASP A 210 -9.70 20.79 -28.08
CA ASP A 210 -10.90 19.98 -28.28
C ASP A 210 -10.56 18.53 -28.63
N THR A 211 -9.54 18.29 -29.46
CA THR A 211 -9.05 16.94 -29.77
C THR A 211 -8.55 16.21 -28.52
N VAL A 212 -7.80 16.90 -27.63
CA VAL A 212 -7.31 16.28 -26.39
C VAL A 212 -8.46 15.95 -25.45
N LEU A 213 -9.45 16.84 -25.31
CA LEU A 213 -10.64 16.58 -24.49
C LEU A 213 -11.54 15.47 -25.08
N ASP A 214 -11.69 15.39 -26.39
CA ASP A 214 -12.39 14.27 -27.04
C ASP A 214 -11.65 12.94 -26.80
N CYS A 215 -10.30 12.95 -26.81
CA CYS A 215 -9.51 11.78 -26.41
C CYS A 215 -9.77 11.38 -24.95
N VAL A 216 -9.85 12.34 -24.02
CA VAL A 216 -10.17 12.09 -22.62
C VAL A 216 -11.52 11.38 -22.47
N GLU A 217 -12.57 11.89 -23.13
CA GLU A 217 -13.90 11.24 -23.08
C GLU A 217 -13.87 9.81 -23.64
N GLU A 218 -13.16 9.59 -24.74
CA GLU A 218 -13.03 8.25 -25.32
C GLU A 218 -12.20 7.31 -24.43
N MET A 219 -11.13 7.80 -23.78
CA MET A 219 -10.36 7.03 -22.80
C MET A 219 -11.26 6.57 -21.65
N LEU A 220 -12.00 7.46 -21.02
CA LEU A 220 -12.92 7.16 -19.92
C LEU A 220 -13.98 6.14 -20.34
N SER A 221 -14.60 6.35 -21.51
CA SER A 221 -15.61 5.45 -22.06
C SER A 221 -15.07 4.05 -22.36
N ARG A 222 -13.85 3.95 -22.91
CA ARG A 222 -13.22 2.64 -23.20
C ARG A 222 -12.91 1.84 -21.96
N THR A 223 -12.33 2.49 -20.94
CA THR A 223 -12.01 1.82 -19.69
C THR A 223 -13.26 1.40 -18.92
N GLU A 224 -14.31 2.22 -18.92
CA GLU A 224 -15.59 1.83 -18.31
C GLU A 224 -16.18 0.60 -18.99
N ARG A 225 -16.27 0.58 -20.33
CA ARG A 225 -16.73 -0.60 -21.07
C ARG A 225 -15.88 -1.86 -20.78
N ALA A 226 -14.55 -1.70 -20.70
CA ALA A 226 -13.65 -2.81 -20.43
C ALA A 226 -13.87 -3.38 -19.03
N ILE A 227 -13.98 -2.54 -17.99
CA ILE A 227 -14.21 -2.99 -16.62
C ILE A 227 -15.63 -3.56 -16.45
N ARG A 228 -16.65 -2.98 -17.07
CA ARG A 228 -17.99 -3.59 -17.09
C ARG A 228 -17.97 -5.00 -17.69
N ALA A 229 -17.21 -5.19 -18.76
CA ALA A 229 -17.05 -6.52 -19.37
C ALA A 229 -16.28 -7.50 -18.45
N GLU A 230 -15.33 -7.05 -17.65
CA GLU A 230 -14.66 -7.88 -16.64
C GLU A 230 -15.62 -8.24 -15.49
N ILE A 231 -16.37 -7.25 -14.97
CA ILE A 231 -17.37 -7.49 -13.91
C ILE A 231 -18.43 -8.49 -14.37
N ALA A 232 -18.92 -8.37 -15.60
CA ALA A 232 -19.92 -9.28 -16.16
C ALA A 232 -19.45 -10.75 -16.28
N ARG A 233 -18.15 -11.03 -16.12
CA ARG A 233 -17.59 -12.39 -16.05
C ARG A 233 -17.64 -12.96 -14.63
N VAL A 234 -17.83 -12.11 -13.63
CA VAL A 234 -17.98 -12.54 -12.23
C VAL A 234 -19.41 -13.02 -12.04
N PRO A 235 -19.67 -14.20 -11.47
CA PRO A 235 -21.03 -14.65 -11.22
C PRO A 235 -21.82 -13.65 -10.35
N ASP A 236 -23.08 -13.42 -10.69
CA ASP A 236 -23.99 -12.62 -9.86
C ASP A 236 -24.13 -13.22 -8.47
N GLY A 237 -24.10 -12.39 -7.44
CA GLY A 237 -24.19 -12.85 -6.06
C GLY A 237 -23.65 -11.84 -5.05
N THR A 238 -23.70 -12.23 -3.77
CA THR A 238 -23.07 -11.50 -2.67
C THR A 238 -22.05 -12.40 -2.00
N TYR A 239 -20.83 -11.91 -1.91
CA TYR A 239 -19.68 -12.63 -1.39
C TYR A 239 -19.13 -11.89 -0.18
N CYS A 240 -18.75 -12.62 0.88
CA CYS A 240 -18.32 -12.03 2.13
C CYS A 240 -16.83 -12.28 2.35
N GLY A 241 -16.12 -11.26 2.80
CA GLY A 241 -14.73 -11.35 3.23
C GLY A 241 -14.52 -10.59 4.52
N GLU A 242 -13.59 -11.06 5.33
CA GLU A 242 -13.22 -10.38 6.57
C GLU A 242 -11.73 -10.51 6.86
N SER A 243 -11.22 -9.56 7.62
CA SER A 243 -9.86 -9.57 8.14
C SER A 243 -9.79 -8.72 9.41
N ALA A 244 -8.80 -9.00 10.26
CA ALA A 244 -8.63 -8.27 11.50
C ALA A 244 -7.19 -7.78 11.69
N SER A 245 -7.04 -6.61 12.34
CA SER A 245 -5.82 -6.16 12.98
C SER A 245 -5.77 -6.66 14.42
N ASP A 246 -4.59 -6.79 15.00
CA ASP A 246 -4.39 -7.38 16.32
C ASP A 246 -5.10 -6.62 17.44
N ASP A 247 -4.95 -5.30 17.47
CA ASP A 247 -5.67 -4.39 18.37
C ASP A 247 -5.58 -2.93 17.88
N ASP A 248 -6.12 -1.98 18.65
CA ASP A 248 -6.09 -0.55 18.32
C ASP A 248 -5.04 0.26 19.09
N GLY A 249 -4.25 -0.39 19.93
CA GLY A 249 -3.29 0.30 20.81
C GLY A 249 -3.88 0.84 22.11
N SER A 250 -5.17 1.14 22.16
CA SER A 250 -5.86 1.57 23.40
C SER A 250 -6.55 0.43 24.14
N GLU A 251 -7.16 -0.51 23.41
CA GLU A 251 -7.73 -1.75 23.92
C GLU A 251 -6.85 -2.92 23.47
N HIS A 252 -5.97 -3.38 24.37
CA HIS A 252 -4.97 -4.38 24.06
C HIS A 252 -5.57 -5.77 23.85
N ASP A 253 -5.02 -6.50 22.89
CA ASP A 253 -5.40 -7.89 22.57
C ASP A 253 -6.89 -8.03 22.14
N VAL A 254 -7.54 -6.95 21.70
CA VAL A 254 -8.91 -6.92 21.16
C VAL A 254 -8.88 -6.67 19.66
N PRO A 255 -9.11 -7.68 18.82
CA PRO A 255 -9.04 -7.53 17.38
C PRO A 255 -9.99 -6.47 16.83
N VAL A 256 -9.54 -5.77 15.79
CA VAL A 256 -10.31 -4.77 15.06
C VAL A 256 -10.72 -5.34 13.71
N TRP A 257 -12.01 -5.59 13.54
CA TRP A 257 -12.54 -6.31 12.38
C TRP A 257 -12.97 -5.39 11.25
N VAL A 258 -12.52 -5.70 10.05
CA VAL A 258 -13.04 -5.20 8.78
C VAL A 258 -13.82 -6.32 8.10
N ARG A 259 -15.07 -6.04 7.75
CA ARG A 259 -15.96 -6.97 7.04
C ARG A 259 -16.46 -6.33 5.77
N CYS A 260 -16.39 -7.08 4.69
CA CYS A 260 -16.74 -6.64 3.36
C CYS A 260 -17.80 -7.57 2.75
N GLU A 261 -18.82 -6.98 2.15
CA GLU A 261 -19.77 -7.67 1.27
C GLU A 261 -19.57 -7.13 -0.15
N VAL A 262 -19.17 -7.99 -1.08
CA VAL A 262 -19.10 -7.66 -2.49
C VAL A 262 -20.32 -8.21 -3.19
N THR A 263 -21.18 -7.33 -3.70
CA THR A 263 -22.37 -7.70 -4.48
C THR A 263 -22.13 -7.40 -5.96
N VAL A 264 -22.28 -8.42 -6.79
CA VAL A 264 -22.19 -8.32 -8.26
C VAL A 264 -23.58 -8.50 -8.85
N ARG A 265 -23.97 -7.60 -9.75
CA ARG A 265 -25.22 -7.65 -10.52
C ARG A 265 -24.96 -7.20 -11.96
N GLY A 266 -24.94 -8.15 -12.88
CA GLY A 266 -24.63 -7.88 -14.28
C GLY A 266 -23.21 -7.32 -14.45
N ASP A 267 -23.10 -6.06 -14.81
CA ASP A 267 -21.83 -5.37 -15.08
C ASP A 267 -21.46 -4.30 -14.03
N GLU A 268 -22.10 -4.38 -12.85
CA GLU A 268 -21.87 -3.47 -11.71
C GLU A 268 -21.49 -4.23 -10.44
N MET A 269 -20.65 -3.61 -9.63
CA MET A 269 -20.15 -4.16 -8.37
C MET A 269 -20.36 -3.16 -7.22
N THR A 270 -20.82 -3.64 -6.08
CA THR A 270 -20.84 -2.86 -4.84
C THR A 270 -19.94 -3.54 -3.81
N VAL A 271 -19.02 -2.78 -3.24
CA VAL A 271 -18.11 -3.19 -2.15
C VAL A 271 -18.56 -2.48 -0.88
N ASP A 272 -19.19 -3.19 0.04
CA ASP A 272 -19.87 -2.65 1.21
C ASP A 272 -19.17 -3.08 2.51
N PHE A 273 -18.70 -2.11 3.28
CA PHE A 273 -18.03 -2.29 4.56
C PHE A 273 -18.93 -2.00 5.77
N SER A 274 -20.25 -1.91 5.60
CA SER A 274 -21.18 -1.52 6.66
C SER A 274 -21.17 -2.42 7.90
N LYS A 275 -20.64 -3.65 7.78
CA LYS A 275 -20.50 -4.62 8.87
C LYS A 275 -19.18 -4.56 9.62
N SER A 276 -18.28 -3.65 9.24
CA SER A 276 -17.03 -3.42 9.94
C SER A 276 -17.25 -2.80 11.31
N ASP A 277 -16.24 -2.91 12.17
CA ASP A 277 -16.29 -2.34 13.52
C ASP A 277 -16.50 -0.82 13.49
N LYS A 278 -17.02 -0.28 14.58
CA LYS A 278 -17.10 1.16 14.81
C LYS A 278 -15.68 1.73 14.93
N GLN A 279 -15.52 3.03 14.66
CA GLN A 279 -14.24 3.70 14.88
C GLN A 279 -13.72 3.48 16.30
N ARG A 280 -12.40 3.31 16.42
CA ARG A 280 -11.68 3.04 17.65
C ARG A 280 -11.05 4.33 18.19
N LYS A 281 -10.65 4.31 19.47
CA LYS A 281 -9.90 5.41 20.08
C LYS A 281 -8.43 5.42 19.65
N GLY A 282 -7.87 4.22 19.42
CA GLY A 282 -6.46 4.04 19.10
C GLY A 282 -6.12 4.31 17.64
N PHE A 283 -4.84 4.15 17.33
CA PHE A 283 -4.16 4.57 16.10
C PHE A 283 -4.38 3.62 14.91
N VAL A 284 -5.64 3.22 14.63
CA VAL A 284 -5.94 2.20 13.59
C VAL A 284 -6.99 2.62 12.57
N ASN A 285 -7.73 3.70 12.82
CA ASN A 285 -8.84 4.09 11.96
C ASN A 285 -8.39 4.47 10.55
N ASN A 286 -9.32 4.36 9.61
CA ASN A 286 -9.10 4.70 8.21
C ASN A 286 -9.96 5.88 7.76
N THR A 287 -9.57 6.48 6.63
CA THR A 287 -10.25 7.59 5.98
C THR A 287 -11.04 7.10 4.77
N LEU A 288 -12.08 7.84 4.36
CA LEU A 288 -12.86 7.52 3.17
C LEU A 288 -11.99 7.37 1.90
N PRO A 289 -11.05 8.30 1.58
CA PRO A 289 -10.23 8.16 0.38
C PRO A 289 -9.33 6.93 0.40
N SER A 290 -8.76 6.58 1.56
CA SER A 290 -7.93 5.39 1.71
C SER A 290 -8.77 4.12 1.56
N THR A 291 -9.94 4.04 2.18
CA THR A 291 -10.87 2.92 2.05
C THR A 291 -11.34 2.74 0.62
N TYR A 292 -11.76 3.83 -0.05
CA TYR A 292 -12.11 3.81 -1.46
C TYR A 292 -10.97 3.24 -2.31
N SER A 293 -9.76 3.76 -2.10
CA SER A 293 -8.58 3.32 -2.85
C SER A 293 -8.28 1.82 -2.68
N ARG A 294 -8.40 1.30 -1.44
CA ARG A 294 -8.15 -0.12 -1.14
C ARG A 294 -9.22 -1.04 -1.72
N ALA A 295 -10.48 -0.65 -1.64
CA ALA A 295 -11.59 -1.40 -2.22
C ALA A 295 -11.47 -1.50 -3.75
N ILE A 296 -11.18 -0.38 -4.42
CA ILE A 296 -10.96 -0.34 -5.87
C ILE A 296 -9.73 -1.19 -6.26
N ALA A 297 -8.60 -1.00 -5.57
CA ALA A 297 -7.39 -1.77 -5.85
C ALA A 297 -7.60 -3.27 -5.66
N GLY A 298 -8.26 -3.69 -4.56
CA GLY A 298 -8.60 -5.09 -4.30
C GLY A 298 -9.49 -5.69 -5.38
N SER A 299 -10.44 -4.90 -5.90
CA SER A 299 -11.32 -5.34 -6.99
C SER A 299 -10.54 -5.53 -8.31
N PHE A 300 -9.63 -4.62 -8.62
CA PHE A 300 -8.88 -4.62 -9.87
C PHE A 300 -7.85 -5.77 -9.97
N LEU A 301 -7.44 -6.35 -8.84
CA LEU A 301 -6.56 -7.54 -8.84
C LEU A 301 -7.19 -8.77 -9.51
N PHE A 302 -8.51 -8.80 -9.68
CA PHE A 302 -9.23 -9.93 -10.31
C PHE A 302 -9.53 -9.71 -11.80
N PHE A 303 -9.27 -8.53 -12.32
CA PHE A 303 -9.53 -8.20 -13.72
C PHE A 303 -8.29 -8.47 -14.60
N ASP A 304 -8.45 -8.32 -15.91
CA ASP A 304 -7.37 -8.57 -16.87
C ASP A 304 -6.18 -7.62 -16.60
N SER A 305 -5.00 -8.19 -16.38
CA SER A 305 -3.78 -7.45 -16.08
C SER A 305 -3.34 -6.50 -17.20
N SER A 306 -3.79 -6.71 -18.44
CA SER A 306 -3.54 -5.77 -19.55
C SER A 306 -4.20 -4.40 -19.34
N LEU A 307 -5.17 -4.31 -18.43
CA LEU A 307 -5.85 -3.06 -18.06
C LEU A 307 -5.10 -2.28 -16.98
N ALA A 308 -4.11 -2.86 -16.30
CA ALA A 308 -3.47 -2.27 -15.13
C ALA A 308 -2.88 -0.87 -15.36
N ASP A 309 -2.29 -0.64 -16.54
CA ASP A 309 -1.73 0.66 -16.90
C ASP A 309 -2.81 1.70 -17.33
N PHE A 310 -4.04 1.26 -17.55
CA PHE A 310 -5.08 2.09 -18.16
C PHE A 310 -6.18 2.54 -17.21
N HIS A 311 -6.00 2.31 -15.89
CA HIS A 311 -6.98 2.73 -14.90
C HIS A 311 -7.16 4.24 -14.85
N ASN A 312 -8.42 4.67 -14.92
CA ASN A 312 -8.87 6.05 -14.80
C ASN A 312 -10.29 6.09 -14.19
N GLU A 313 -10.96 7.24 -14.18
CA GLU A 313 -12.32 7.35 -13.62
C GLU A 313 -13.30 6.38 -14.27
N GLY A 314 -13.21 6.14 -15.58
CA GLY A 314 -14.06 5.19 -16.28
C GLY A 314 -13.96 3.78 -15.71
N SER A 315 -12.74 3.34 -15.33
CA SER A 315 -12.56 2.03 -14.71
C SER A 315 -13.14 1.93 -13.30
N MET A 316 -13.31 3.05 -12.60
CA MET A 316 -13.85 3.10 -11.23
C MET A 316 -15.38 3.24 -11.21
N ASN A 317 -15.99 3.81 -12.25
CA ASN A 317 -17.43 4.08 -12.32
C ASN A 317 -18.33 2.86 -12.05
N PRO A 318 -18.02 1.63 -12.54
CA PRO A 318 -18.87 0.46 -12.30
C PRO A 318 -18.74 -0.12 -10.89
N VAL A 319 -17.82 0.39 -10.05
CA VAL A 319 -17.55 -0.12 -8.71
C VAL A 319 -17.99 0.91 -7.67
N LYS A 320 -19.06 0.63 -6.95
CA LYS A 320 -19.54 1.45 -5.84
C LYS A 320 -18.91 0.98 -4.54
N VAL A 321 -18.36 1.91 -3.76
CA VAL A 321 -17.82 1.63 -2.41
C VAL A 321 -18.72 2.26 -1.35
N VAL A 322 -19.10 1.47 -0.34
CA VAL A 322 -19.91 1.91 0.80
C VAL A 322 -19.06 1.77 2.06
N ALA A 323 -18.78 2.91 2.71
CA ALA A 323 -18.01 3.00 3.94
C ALA A 323 -18.73 3.97 4.91
N PRO A 324 -19.53 3.45 5.87
CA PRO A 324 -20.30 4.30 6.77
C PRO A 324 -19.41 5.17 7.64
N GLU A 325 -19.76 6.43 7.77
CA GLU A 325 -19.07 7.37 8.64
C GLU A 325 -19.19 6.98 10.12
N GLY A 326 -18.10 7.08 10.86
CA GLY A 326 -18.02 6.65 12.26
C GLY A 326 -17.73 5.16 12.43
N SER A 327 -17.34 4.48 11.34
CA SER A 327 -16.75 3.15 11.37
C SER A 327 -15.22 3.22 11.30
N VAL A 328 -14.57 2.10 11.61
CA VAL A 328 -13.10 2.00 11.52
C VAL A 328 -12.57 2.20 10.10
N VAL A 329 -13.40 2.03 9.08
CA VAL A 329 -13.08 2.23 7.66
C VAL A 329 -13.38 3.66 7.17
N ASN A 330 -14.06 4.48 7.94
CA ASN A 330 -14.38 5.88 7.63
C ASN A 330 -14.64 6.65 8.91
N ALA A 331 -13.56 7.02 9.60
CA ALA A 331 -13.63 7.67 10.90
C ALA A 331 -14.10 9.12 10.81
N LYS A 332 -14.70 9.60 11.90
CA LYS A 332 -15.09 10.99 12.10
C LYS A 332 -13.97 11.78 12.78
N TYR A 333 -13.81 13.03 12.34
CA TYR A 333 -12.98 13.99 13.05
C TYR A 333 -13.39 14.09 14.54
N PRO A 334 -12.44 14.16 15.48
CA PRO A 334 -10.99 14.27 15.33
C PRO A 334 -10.24 12.92 15.56
N ALA A 335 -10.85 11.78 15.26
CA ALA A 335 -10.22 10.47 15.49
C ALA A 335 -8.82 10.37 14.84
N THR A 336 -7.95 9.54 15.43
CA THR A 336 -6.63 9.22 14.87
C THR A 336 -6.75 8.44 13.56
N VAL A 337 -5.94 8.77 12.57
CA VAL A 337 -5.91 8.11 11.26
C VAL A 337 -4.49 7.93 10.70
N GLY A 338 -3.46 8.21 11.51
CA GLY A 338 -2.08 8.13 11.06
C GLY A 338 -1.66 6.72 10.60
N GLY A 339 -2.22 5.66 11.23
CA GLY A 339 -2.04 4.27 10.82
C GLY A 339 -2.81 3.84 9.57
N SER A 340 -3.70 4.69 9.04
CA SER A 340 -4.67 4.40 7.99
C SER A 340 -4.13 3.56 6.80
N PRO A 341 -2.97 3.85 6.18
CA PRO A 341 -2.54 3.09 5.01
C PRO A 341 -2.10 1.64 5.29
N VAL A 342 -1.63 1.35 6.49
CA VAL A 342 -0.95 0.09 6.84
C VAL A 342 -1.67 -0.74 7.90
N SER A 343 -2.42 -0.11 8.82
CA SER A 343 -3.25 -0.83 9.79
C SER A 343 -4.55 -1.30 9.12
N VAL A 344 -5.69 -0.72 9.43
CA VAL A 344 -7.00 -1.11 8.84
C VAL A 344 -7.01 -1.04 7.30
N GLY A 345 -6.16 -0.22 6.67
CA GLY A 345 -5.99 -0.21 5.22
C GLY A 345 -5.58 -1.57 4.63
N THR A 346 -4.77 -2.35 5.34
CA THR A 346 -4.44 -3.74 4.97
C THR A 346 -5.68 -4.62 5.01
N GLN A 347 -6.45 -4.57 6.10
CA GLN A 347 -7.63 -5.39 6.30
C GLN A 347 -8.75 -5.07 5.32
N ILE A 348 -8.87 -3.80 4.87
CA ILE A 348 -9.84 -3.41 3.81
C ILE A 348 -9.49 -4.11 2.49
N LEU A 349 -8.22 -4.08 2.09
CA LEU A 349 -7.76 -4.77 0.89
C LEU A 349 -7.98 -6.28 1.00
N GLU A 350 -7.58 -6.88 2.13
CA GLU A 350 -7.74 -8.31 2.39
C GLU A 350 -9.19 -8.77 2.38
N ALA A 351 -10.09 -8.07 3.08
CA ALA A 351 -11.50 -8.40 3.11
C ALA A 351 -12.13 -8.35 1.71
N THR A 352 -11.77 -7.35 0.88
CA THR A 352 -12.21 -7.25 -0.52
C THR A 352 -11.69 -8.42 -1.35
N VAL A 353 -10.40 -8.74 -1.22
CA VAL A 353 -9.76 -9.85 -1.95
C VAL A 353 -10.33 -11.21 -1.52
N MET A 354 -10.61 -11.40 -0.22
CA MET A 354 -11.23 -12.64 0.28
C MET A 354 -12.65 -12.83 -0.26
N ALA A 355 -13.45 -11.77 -0.32
CA ALA A 355 -14.79 -11.83 -0.92
C ALA A 355 -14.73 -12.23 -2.39
N LEU A 356 -13.87 -11.58 -3.18
CA LEU A 356 -13.73 -11.86 -4.61
C LEU A 356 -13.06 -13.22 -4.90
N SER A 357 -12.19 -13.71 -4.02
CA SER A 357 -11.63 -15.07 -4.14
C SER A 357 -12.70 -16.16 -4.00
N GLN A 358 -13.81 -15.89 -3.29
CA GLN A 358 -14.96 -16.80 -3.27
C GLN A 358 -15.76 -16.75 -4.57
N ALA A 359 -15.93 -15.54 -5.15
CA ALA A 359 -16.59 -15.35 -6.43
C ALA A 359 -15.84 -16.02 -7.59
N MET A 360 -14.51 -15.98 -7.52
CA MET A 360 -13.60 -16.45 -8.58
C MET A 360 -12.50 -17.36 -8.02
N PRO A 361 -12.81 -18.60 -7.58
CA PRO A 361 -11.80 -19.49 -6.97
C PRO A 361 -10.60 -19.78 -7.88
N HIS A 362 -10.79 -19.76 -9.20
CA HIS A 362 -9.74 -19.95 -10.20
C HIS A 362 -8.86 -18.70 -10.46
N LYS A 363 -9.12 -17.60 -9.75
CA LYS A 363 -8.31 -16.40 -9.67
C LYS A 363 -8.01 -16.05 -8.21
N ALA A 364 -8.21 -16.98 -7.27
CA ALA A 364 -8.05 -16.73 -5.84
C ALA A 364 -6.67 -16.14 -5.52
N ILE A 365 -6.67 -15.18 -4.61
CA ILE A 365 -5.49 -14.46 -4.13
C ILE A 365 -5.47 -14.57 -2.61
N ALA A 366 -4.36 -15.02 -2.04
CA ALA A 366 -4.14 -15.06 -0.60
C ALA A 366 -3.41 -13.80 -0.12
N SER A 367 -3.53 -13.49 1.16
CA SER A 367 -2.87 -12.33 1.76
C SER A 367 -1.37 -12.52 1.91
N TRP A 368 -0.64 -11.39 1.89
CA TRP A 368 0.78 -11.33 2.17
C TRP A 368 1.05 -11.43 3.68
N GLY A 369 2.28 -11.73 4.04
CA GLY A 369 2.75 -11.69 5.44
C GLY A 369 2.46 -10.33 6.06
N ARG A 370 2.11 -10.33 7.36
CA ARG A 370 1.79 -9.10 8.08
C ARG A 370 3.00 -8.19 8.20
N HIS A 371 2.73 -6.89 8.18
CA HIS A 371 3.74 -5.86 8.29
C HIS A 371 4.31 -5.73 9.70
N ARG A 372 5.63 -5.58 9.82
CA ARG A 372 6.37 -5.35 11.08
C ARG A 372 7.23 -4.09 10.98
N GLY A 373 6.63 -3.01 10.48
CA GLY A 373 7.27 -1.71 10.39
C GLY A 373 7.39 -1.02 11.74
N HIS A 374 8.57 -0.51 12.05
CA HIS A 374 8.83 0.29 13.23
C HIS A 374 9.35 1.66 12.82
N TYR A 375 8.94 2.70 13.55
CA TYR A 375 9.50 4.03 13.47
C TYR A 375 10.47 4.22 14.64
N ILE A 376 11.76 4.29 14.33
CA ILE A 376 12.84 4.39 15.31
C ILE A 376 13.43 5.78 15.24
N PHE A 377 13.64 6.43 16.36
CA PHE A 377 14.24 7.74 16.44
C PHE A 377 15.27 7.84 17.56
N GLY A 378 16.28 8.65 17.33
CA GLY A 378 17.38 8.86 18.26
C GLY A 378 18.35 9.93 17.76
N THR A 379 19.58 9.90 18.27
CA THR A 379 20.68 10.75 17.79
C THR A 379 21.79 9.85 17.22
N ASP A 380 22.27 10.18 16.04
CA ASP A 380 23.41 9.49 15.43
C ASP A 380 24.70 10.04 16.03
N PRO A 381 25.48 9.25 16.76
CA PRO A 381 26.72 9.71 17.39
C PRO A 381 27.83 10.04 16.38
N ARG A 382 27.69 9.61 15.11
CA ARG A 382 28.65 9.90 14.05
C ARG A 382 28.55 11.35 13.57
N THR A 383 27.35 11.92 13.60
CA THR A 383 27.07 13.27 13.11
C THR A 383 26.60 14.22 14.21
N GLY A 384 26.09 13.71 15.32
CA GLY A 384 25.42 14.47 16.37
C GLY A 384 23.98 14.87 16.02
N GLU A 385 23.47 14.44 14.87
CA GLU A 385 22.15 14.80 14.38
C GLU A 385 21.08 13.81 14.83
N ARG A 386 19.85 14.31 14.98
CA ARG A 386 18.69 13.46 15.20
C ARG A 386 18.31 12.74 13.90
N TYR A 387 17.78 11.52 14.04
CA TYR A 387 17.24 10.76 12.91
C TYR A 387 15.88 10.18 13.24
N VAL A 388 15.10 9.89 12.21
CA VAL A 388 13.96 8.98 12.23
C VAL A 388 14.13 7.97 11.10
N GLN A 389 13.97 6.71 11.43
CA GLN A 389 14.10 5.59 10.50
C GLN A 389 12.78 4.81 10.48
N THR A 390 12.32 4.46 9.28
CA THR A 390 11.23 3.51 9.08
C THR A 390 11.82 2.17 8.66
N THR A 391 11.47 1.09 9.37
CA THR A 391 12.02 -0.24 9.11
C THR A 391 11.03 -1.11 8.35
N PHE A 392 10.94 -0.94 7.02
CA PHE A 392 10.14 -1.80 6.11
C PHE A 392 10.97 -2.97 5.53
N ASP A 393 12.18 -3.14 5.97
CA ASP A 393 13.19 -4.06 5.46
C ASP A 393 12.99 -5.51 5.89
N SER A 394 12.12 -5.79 6.86
CA SER A 394 11.88 -7.14 7.39
C SER A 394 10.49 -7.70 7.09
N ASP A 395 9.81 -7.18 6.10
CA ASP A 395 8.49 -7.71 5.71
C ASP A 395 8.61 -9.09 5.08
N GLY A 396 7.56 -9.90 5.27
CA GLY A 396 7.50 -11.29 4.85
C GLY A 396 7.26 -11.49 3.36
N GLY A 397 6.89 -12.71 3.01
CA GLY A 397 6.60 -13.09 1.64
C GLY A 397 5.23 -12.63 1.15
N ALA A 398 5.07 -12.56 -0.17
CA ALA A 398 3.77 -12.35 -0.79
C ALA A 398 2.84 -13.55 -0.58
N GLY A 399 1.54 -13.34 -0.56
CA GLY A 399 0.55 -14.39 -0.66
C GLY A 399 0.61 -15.08 -2.02
N ALA A 400 0.25 -16.35 -2.05
CA ALA A 400 0.08 -17.08 -3.30
C ALA A 400 -1.12 -16.52 -4.10
N VAL A 401 -1.08 -16.73 -5.40
CA VAL A 401 -2.24 -16.53 -6.27
C VAL A 401 -2.52 -17.84 -7.01
N TRP A 402 -3.75 -18.02 -7.48
CA TRP A 402 -4.06 -19.21 -8.27
C TRP A 402 -3.13 -19.32 -9.49
N GLY A 403 -2.35 -20.37 -9.56
CA GLY A 403 -1.36 -20.62 -10.62
C GLY A 403 0.09 -20.34 -10.24
N PHE A 404 0.34 -19.53 -9.18
CA PHE A 404 1.69 -19.10 -8.83
C PHE A 404 1.92 -19.08 -7.32
N ASP A 405 3.11 -19.52 -6.92
CA ASP A 405 3.60 -19.38 -5.55
C ASP A 405 3.85 -17.90 -5.22
N GLY A 406 3.77 -17.54 -3.94
CA GLY A 406 4.06 -16.20 -3.48
C GLY A 406 5.54 -15.86 -3.62
N TYR A 407 5.83 -14.60 -3.97
CA TYR A 407 7.21 -14.10 -4.03
C TYR A 407 7.83 -14.00 -2.64
N GLU A 408 9.12 -14.33 -2.58
CA GLU A 408 9.91 -14.16 -1.37
C GLU A 408 10.21 -12.68 -1.13
N GLY A 409 10.18 -12.28 0.12
CA GLY A 409 10.64 -10.95 0.49
C GLY A 409 9.87 -9.79 -0.12
N ALA A 410 8.57 -9.90 -0.28
CA ALA A 410 7.72 -8.79 -0.69
C ALA A 410 7.61 -7.73 0.42
N CYS A 411 7.32 -6.49 0.04
CA CYS A 411 6.92 -5.46 1.00
C CYS A 411 5.46 -5.67 1.44
N THR A 412 4.90 -4.76 2.23
CA THR A 412 3.54 -4.89 2.77
C THR A 412 2.45 -4.94 1.67
N PHE A 413 1.44 -5.80 1.86
CA PHE A 413 0.36 -6.04 0.89
C PHE A 413 -0.34 -4.78 0.38
N PRO A 414 -0.71 -3.82 1.24
CA PRO A 414 -1.42 -2.63 0.78
C PRO A 414 -0.64 -1.75 -0.20
N THR A 415 0.66 -1.92 -0.34
CA THR A 415 1.46 -1.19 -1.34
C THR A 415 1.48 -1.87 -2.71
N LEU A 416 1.05 -3.13 -2.79
CA LEU A 416 1.09 -3.96 -4.00
C LEU A 416 2.46 -3.95 -4.70
N GLY A 417 3.54 -3.92 -3.90
CA GLY A 417 4.91 -3.90 -4.39
C GLY A 417 5.42 -2.54 -4.89
N SER A 418 4.66 -1.46 -4.72
CA SER A 418 5.07 -0.12 -5.16
C SER A 418 6.04 0.57 -4.19
N VAL A 419 6.02 0.21 -2.91
CA VAL A 419 7.02 0.59 -1.92
C VAL A 419 8.07 -0.51 -1.86
N GLN A 420 9.33 -0.12 -1.95
CA GLN A 420 10.46 -1.03 -1.97
C GLN A 420 11.04 -1.22 -0.57
N ARG A 421 11.92 -2.19 -0.44
CA ARG A 421 12.75 -2.38 0.74
C ARG A 421 14.05 -1.58 0.61
N GLY A 422 14.51 -1.04 1.73
CA GLY A 422 15.86 -0.51 1.81
C GLY A 422 16.90 -1.63 1.76
N ASN A 423 18.05 -1.37 1.17
CA ASN A 423 19.17 -2.31 1.26
C ASN A 423 19.94 -2.11 2.58
N VAL A 424 20.68 -3.14 2.98
CA VAL A 424 21.41 -3.17 4.26
C VAL A 424 22.46 -2.05 4.32
N GLU A 425 23.19 -1.82 3.24
CA GLU A 425 24.26 -0.83 3.15
C GLU A 425 23.72 0.60 3.33
N GLU A 426 22.61 0.93 2.68
CA GLU A 426 21.95 2.23 2.83
C GLU A 426 21.44 2.45 4.26
N VAL A 427 20.87 1.40 4.88
CA VAL A 427 20.42 1.48 6.27
C VAL A 427 21.60 1.79 7.20
N GLU A 428 22.71 1.07 7.10
CA GLU A 428 23.88 1.26 7.95
C GLU A 428 24.62 2.59 7.70
N ILE A 429 24.59 3.10 6.46
CA ILE A 429 25.16 4.41 6.12
C ILE A 429 24.33 5.53 6.72
N ARG A 430 22.99 5.47 6.57
CA ARG A 430 22.08 6.55 6.97
C ARG A 430 21.75 6.56 8.44
N PHE A 431 21.69 5.38 9.07
CA PHE A 431 21.21 5.22 10.44
C PHE A 431 22.24 4.49 11.29
N PRO A 432 22.31 4.77 12.60
CA PRO A 432 23.29 4.14 13.50
C PRO A 432 22.80 2.75 13.95
N TRP A 433 22.48 1.90 12.99
CA TRP A 433 22.09 0.51 13.19
C TRP A 433 23.02 -0.41 12.42
N ARG A 434 23.46 -1.51 13.03
CA ARG A 434 24.23 -2.55 12.38
C ARG A 434 23.39 -3.78 12.17
N ILE A 435 23.20 -4.18 10.94
CA ILE A 435 22.43 -5.37 10.59
C ILE A 435 23.32 -6.60 10.77
N LEU A 436 22.94 -7.48 11.72
CA LEU A 436 23.71 -8.68 12.04
C LEU A 436 23.24 -9.90 11.25
N ARG A 437 21.93 -9.99 10.99
CA ARG A 437 21.33 -11.08 10.23
C ARG A 437 20.15 -10.58 9.41
N TYR A 438 20.00 -11.13 8.21
CA TYR A 438 18.86 -10.88 7.34
C TYR A 438 18.71 -12.04 6.37
N HIS A 439 17.71 -12.91 6.60
CA HIS A 439 17.51 -14.12 5.78
C HIS A 439 16.06 -14.58 5.79
N MET A 440 15.68 -15.40 4.81
CA MET A 440 14.42 -16.12 4.76
C MET A 440 14.40 -17.24 5.82
N VAL A 441 13.21 -17.53 6.36
CA VAL A 441 13.05 -18.54 7.40
C VAL A 441 12.33 -19.75 6.85
N LYS A 442 12.94 -20.92 7.00
CA LYS A 442 12.35 -22.23 6.64
C LYS A 442 11.05 -22.47 7.42
N ASP A 443 10.06 -23.08 6.79
CA ASP A 443 8.73 -23.42 7.35
C ASP A 443 7.89 -22.18 7.76
N LEU A 444 8.26 -21.00 7.31
CA LEU A 444 7.58 -19.77 7.69
C LEU A 444 6.76 -19.20 6.52
N SER A 445 5.93 -20.04 5.89
CA SER A 445 5.00 -19.66 4.81
C SER A 445 3.68 -20.42 4.95
N GLY A 446 2.58 -19.85 4.47
CA GLY A 446 1.29 -20.52 4.36
C GLY A 446 1.31 -21.61 3.29
N ALA A 447 0.94 -22.83 3.67
CA ALA A 447 0.91 -23.95 2.72
C ALA A 447 -0.31 -23.90 1.82
N GLY A 448 -0.18 -24.38 0.58
CA GLY A 448 -1.24 -24.45 -0.41
C GLY A 448 -0.84 -25.29 -1.62
N ARG A 449 -1.76 -25.52 -2.54
CA ARG A 449 -1.39 -25.99 -3.87
C ARG A 449 -0.37 -25.03 -4.50
N TRP A 450 -0.54 -23.74 -4.21
CA TRP A 450 0.45 -22.70 -4.38
C TRP A 450 0.83 -22.16 -3.01
N ARG A 451 2.12 -22.20 -2.70
CA ARG A 451 2.71 -21.82 -1.42
C ARG A 451 2.82 -20.31 -1.33
N GLY A 452 2.56 -19.72 -0.16
CA GLY A 452 2.96 -18.35 0.14
C GLY A 452 4.48 -18.17 0.14
N GLY A 453 4.98 -16.97 -0.05
CA GLY A 453 6.39 -16.63 0.12
C GLY A 453 6.82 -16.73 1.57
N SER A 454 8.10 -17.00 1.83
CA SER A 454 8.64 -17.21 3.17
C SER A 454 8.69 -15.94 4.00
N GLY A 455 8.58 -16.08 5.33
CA GLY A 455 8.87 -15.03 6.28
C GLY A 455 10.35 -14.70 6.34
N MET A 456 10.65 -13.52 6.88
CA MET A 456 12.02 -12.99 6.98
C MET A 456 12.43 -12.86 8.44
N HIS A 457 13.67 -13.18 8.72
CA HIS A 457 14.33 -12.90 10.00
C HIS A 457 15.32 -11.76 9.84
N TRP A 458 15.29 -10.81 10.79
CA TRP A 458 16.12 -9.63 10.77
C TRP A 458 16.60 -9.29 12.18
N GLU A 459 17.90 -9.08 12.33
CA GLU A 459 18.54 -8.67 13.58
C GLU A 459 19.36 -7.41 13.36
N ALA A 460 19.10 -6.38 14.14
CA ALA A 460 19.87 -5.13 14.10
C ALA A 460 20.28 -4.65 15.47
N LEU A 461 21.56 -4.33 15.61
CA LEU A 461 22.17 -3.78 16.82
C LEU A 461 22.11 -2.26 16.80
N ASN A 462 21.55 -1.64 17.83
CA ASN A 462 21.62 -0.20 18.03
C ASN A 462 23.04 0.21 18.44
N VAL A 463 23.80 0.78 17.50
CA VAL A 463 25.15 1.37 17.76
C VAL A 463 25.06 2.87 18.01
N GLY A 464 23.84 3.44 17.95
CA GLY A 464 23.51 4.84 18.15
C GLY A 464 23.37 5.23 19.64
N SER A 465 22.51 6.21 19.88
CA SER A 465 22.14 6.65 21.22
C SER A 465 20.89 5.92 21.73
N ASP A 466 20.56 6.18 22.98
CA ASP A 466 19.21 5.92 23.49
C ASP A 466 18.19 6.73 22.71
N GLY A 467 16.99 6.21 22.56
CA GLY A 467 15.93 6.81 21.76
C GLY A 467 14.57 6.15 21.99
N GLY A 468 13.73 6.22 21.00
CA GLY A 468 12.40 5.62 21.03
C GLY A 468 12.06 4.84 19.77
N MET A 469 11.06 3.96 19.92
CA MET A 469 10.51 3.18 18.83
C MET A 469 8.99 3.12 18.93
N ALA A 470 8.33 3.46 17.84
CA ALA A 470 6.89 3.34 17.67
C ALA A 470 6.55 2.16 16.77
N THR A 471 5.62 1.31 17.16
CA THR A 471 5.16 0.14 16.39
C THR A 471 3.77 0.35 15.79
N GLY A 472 3.38 1.58 15.54
CA GLY A 472 2.06 1.96 15.01
C GLY A 472 1.76 1.43 13.60
N SER A 473 2.76 0.96 12.88
CA SER A 473 2.60 0.30 11.57
C SER A 473 2.80 -1.22 11.62
N SER A 474 2.81 -1.83 12.81
CA SER A 474 3.00 -3.28 12.98
C SER A 474 1.68 -4.00 13.19
N ASP A 475 1.64 -5.28 12.78
CA ASP A 475 0.49 -6.18 12.95
C ASP A 475 0.94 -7.64 12.89
N GLY A 476 0.06 -8.60 13.18
CA GLY A 476 0.27 -10.02 12.93
C GLY A 476 0.89 -10.81 14.07
N ASP A 477 0.79 -10.35 15.31
CA ASP A 477 1.16 -11.14 16.50
C ASP A 477 0.07 -12.14 16.89
N GLN A 478 -1.19 -11.84 16.57
CA GLN A 478 -2.37 -12.61 16.97
C GLN A 478 -3.26 -12.97 15.79
N THR A 479 -3.35 -12.09 14.79
CA THR A 479 -4.19 -12.26 13.63
C THR A 479 -3.38 -12.74 12.43
N HIS A 480 -3.76 -13.90 11.90
CA HIS A 480 -3.13 -14.44 10.70
C HIS A 480 -3.56 -13.69 9.44
N PRO A 481 -2.65 -13.53 8.46
CA PRO A 481 -3.07 -13.12 7.12
C PRO A 481 -3.97 -14.21 6.51
N PRO A 482 -5.14 -13.85 5.89
CA PRO A 482 -6.08 -14.84 5.39
C PRO A 482 -5.57 -15.60 4.15
N ALA A 483 -5.89 -16.89 4.09
CA ALA A 483 -5.65 -17.78 2.96
C ALA A 483 -6.89 -17.85 2.04
N ALA A 484 -6.71 -18.39 0.83
CA ALA A 484 -7.81 -18.51 -0.14
C ALA A 484 -7.95 -19.94 -0.71
N ALA A 485 -9.15 -20.28 -1.14
CA ALA A 485 -9.48 -21.52 -1.88
C ALA A 485 -8.98 -22.82 -1.20
N GLY A 486 -8.97 -22.89 0.14
CA GLY A 486 -8.52 -24.08 0.89
C GLY A 486 -7.04 -24.13 1.21
N GLY A 487 -6.30 -23.04 0.96
CA GLY A 487 -4.92 -22.88 1.45
C GLY A 487 -4.85 -22.64 2.97
N MET A 488 -3.65 -22.63 3.51
CA MET A 488 -3.39 -22.36 4.92
C MET A 488 -2.96 -20.90 5.11
N PRO A 489 -3.35 -20.27 6.24
CA PRO A 489 -2.94 -18.90 6.55
C PRO A 489 -1.43 -18.81 6.74
N GLY A 490 -0.88 -17.62 6.47
CA GLY A 490 0.51 -17.32 6.76
C GLY A 490 0.80 -17.34 8.25
N PRO A 491 2.04 -17.64 8.66
CA PRO A 491 2.45 -17.64 10.06
C PRO A 491 2.37 -16.26 10.71
N LEU A 492 2.27 -16.24 12.04
CA LEU A 492 2.32 -15.02 12.85
C LEU A 492 3.72 -14.40 12.86
N CYS A 493 3.77 -13.10 13.09
CA CYS A 493 4.99 -12.33 13.28
C CYS A 493 5.49 -12.40 14.73
N LYS A 494 6.76 -12.08 14.95
CA LYS A 494 7.36 -11.94 16.30
C LYS A 494 8.40 -10.82 16.28
N ALA A 495 8.47 -10.06 17.36
CA ALA A 495 9.57 -9.12 17.57
C ALA A 495 9.91 -9.00 19.04
N TYR A 496 11.19 -8.75 19.34
CA TYR A 496 11.66 -8.47 20.70
C TYR A 496 12.94 -7.63 20.69
N LEU A 497 13.17 -6.93 21.78
CA LEU A 497 14.45 -6.30 22.09
C LEU A 497 15.22 -7.22 23.04
N GLN A 498 16.45 -7.57 22.67
CA GLN A 498 17.39 -8.24 23.57
C GLN A 498 18.20 -7.15 24.27
N ARG A 499 18.11 -7.09 25.59
CA ARG A 499 18.78 -6.10 26.46
C ARG A 499 19.30 -6.76 27.71
N ASP A 500 20.57 -6.60 28.04
CA ASP A 500 21.20 -7.09 29.30
C ASP A 500 20.89 -8.57 29.61
N GLY A 501 20.74 -9.42 28.57
CA GLY A 501 20.39 -10.83 28.71
C GLY A 501 18.88 -11.13 28.79
N GLU A 502 18.03 -10.12 28.86
CA GLU A 502 16.57 -10.24 28.87
C GLU A 502 15.95 -10.00 27.51
N GLN A 503 14.80 -10.64 27.26
CA GLN A 503 13.98 -10.41 26.07
C GLN A 503 12.74 -9.58 26.43
N ILE A 504 12.62 -8.39 25.83
CA ILE A 504 11.45 -7.52 25.93
C ILE A 504 10.61 -7.73 24.68
N VAL A 505 9.44 -8.36 24.82
CA VAL A 505 8.53 -8.61 23.69
C VAL A 505 8.04 -7.28 23.11
N VAL A 506 8.17 -7.12 21.79
CA VAL A 506 7.71 -5.93 21.06
C VAL A 506 6.37 -6.24 20.39
N LYS A 507 5.30 -5.65 20.89
CA LYS A 507 3.91 -5.79 20.42
C LYS A 507 3.56 -4.71 19.38
N PRO A 508 2.60 -4.93 18.49
CA PRO A 508 2.00 -3.90 17.65
C PRO A 508 1.40 -2.73 18.44
N HIS A 509 1.29 -1.58 17.80
CA HIS A 509 0.60 -0.38 18.31
C HIS A 509 1.04 0.08 19.70
N ARG A 510 2.37 0.06 19.97
CA ARG A 510 2.98 0.45 21.26
C ARG A 510 4.16 1.38 21.07
N MET A 511 4.52 2.06 22.15
CA MET A 511 5.75 2.84 22.27
C MET A 511 6.78 2.09 23.11
N TYR A 512 8.03 2.11 22.68
CA TYR A 512 9.16 1.51 23.40
C TYR A 512 10.32 2.48 23.51
N GLN A 513 11.05 2.40 24.61
CA GLN A 513 12.38 3.01 24.71
C GLN A 513 13.42 2.03 24.20
N ILE A 514 14.34 2.53 23.38
CA ILE A 514 15.52 1.79 22.93
C ILE A 514 16.76 2.36 23.57
N ARG A 515 17.76 1.51 23.81
CA ARG A 515 19.04 1.90 24.38
C ARG A 515 20.18 1.52 23.44
N LYS A 516 21.31 2.23 23.57
CA LYS A 516 22.53 1.81 22.91
C LYS A 516 22.89 0.40 23.35
N GLY A 517 23.18 -0.48 22.37
CA GLY A 517 23.50 -1.89 22.61
C GLY A 517 22.30 -2.83 22.59
N ASP A 518 21.07 -2.33 22.48
CA ASP A 518 19.90 -3.18 22.24
C ASP A 518 20.01 -3.89 20.89
N LEU A 519 19.66 -5.18 20.87
CA LEU A 519 19.49 -5.94 19.65
C LEU A 519 17.99 -6.05 19.37
N LEU A 520 17.52 -5.40 18.30
CA LEU A 520 16.15 -5.56 17.81
C LEU A 520 16.09 -6.77 16.88
N VAL A 521 15.24 -7.73 17.25
CA VAL A 521 15.01 -8.95 16.48
C VAL A 521 13.57 -8.95 15.97
N LYS A 522 13.41 -9.13 14.67
CA LYS A 522 12.10 -9.25 14.02
C LYS A 522 12.05 -10.53 13.20
N THR A 523 10.93 -11.24 13.28
CA THR A 523 10.60 -12.33 12.37
C THR A 523 9.20 -12.04 11.85
N SER A 524 9.10 -11.59 10.60
CA SER A 524 7.82 -11.40 9.93
C SER A 524 7.30 -12.73 9.42
N GLY A 525 5.98 -12.94 9.47
CA GLY A 525 5.33 -14.10 8.89
C GLY A 525 5.45 -14.11 7.38
N GLY A 526 5.37 -15.28 6.77
CA GLY A 526 5.26 -15.42 5.32
C GLY A 526 3.84 -15.17 4.81
N GLY A 527 3.70 -15.13 3.50
CA GLY A 527 2.41 -15.04 2.81
C GLY A 527 1.56 -16.29 3.01
N SER A 528 0.25 -16.14 2.80
CA SER A 528 -0.71 -17.24 2.88
C SER A 528 -0.76 -18.06 1.59
N GLY A 529 -1.20 -19.32 1.69
CA GLY A 529 -1.33 -20.24 0.58
C GLY A 529 -2.67 -20.16 -0.15
N VAL A 530 -2.72 -20.65 -1.38
CA VAL A 530 -3.92 -20.82 -2.19
C VAL A 530 -4.10 -22.30 -2.57
N GLY A 531 -5.32 -22.82 -2.44
CA GLY A 531 -5.67 -24.20 -2.78
C GLY A 531 -5.19 -25.24 -1.76
N ASN A 532 -5.74 -26.42 -1.80
CA ASN A 532 -5.41 -27.49 -0.86
C ASN A 532 -3.93 -27.90 -0.97
N PRO A 533 -3.14 -27.87 0.12
CA PRO A 533 -1.73 -28.26 0.12
C PRO A 533 -1.47 -29.68 -0.43
N ARG A 534 -2.41 -30.61 -0.21
CA ARG A 534 -2.29 -32.00 -0.69
C ARG A 534 -2.33 -32.12 -2.22
N GLU A 535 -2.80 -31.08 -2.90
CA GLU A 535 -2.85 -30.99 -4.37
C GLU A 535 -1.58 -30.38 -4.98
N ARG A 536 -0.63 -29.92 -4.14
CA ARG A 536 0.67 -29.44 -4.65
C ARG A 536 1.42 -30.57 -5.30
N ASP A 537 1.98 -30.31 -6.49
CA ASP A 537 2.81 -31.25 -7.22
C ASP A 537 3.94 -31.78 -6.30
N PRO A 538 4.08 -33.12 -6.13
CA PRO A 538 5.14 -33.70 -5.30
C PRO A 538 6.56 -33.27 -5.70
N GLU A 539 6.83 -33.07 -6.99
CA GLU A 539 8.13 -32.57 -7.46
C GLU A 539 8.39 -31.11 -7.00
N LYS A 540 7.35 -30.26 -6.96
CA LYS A 540 7.48 -28.92 -6.39
C LYS A 540 7.72 -28.96 -4.89
N VAL A 541 7.11 -29.91 -4.17
CA VAL A 541 7.36 -30.11 -2.74
C VAL A 541 8.80 -30.55 -2.50
N LEU A 542 9.34 -31.46 -3.33
CA LEU A 542 10.74 -31.85 -3.27
C LEU A 542 11.67 -30.64 -3.51
N ASN A 543 11.38 -29.83 -4.51
CA ASN A 543 12.17 -28.63 -4.80
C ASN A 543 12.12 -27.64 -3.61
N ASP A 544 10.93 -27.42 -3.02
CA ASP A 544 10.81 -26.56 -1.82
C ASP A 544 11.67 -27.07 -0.63
N VAL A 545 11.86 -28.39 -0.50
CA VAL A 545 12.75 -28.99 0.52
C VAL A 545 14.22 -28.78 0.18
N ILE A 546 14.59 -29.00 -1.10
CA ILE A 546 15.96 -28.81 -1.59
C ILE A 546 16.40 -27.34 -1.46
N ASP A 547 15.49 -26.42 -1.81
CA ASP A 547 15.72 -24.98 -1.73
C ASP A 547 15.56 -24.40 -0.30
N GLU A 548 15.33 -25.27 0.69
CA GLU A 548 15.18 -24.93 2.10
C GLU A 548 13.99 -24.02 2.46
N PHE A 549 12.98 -23.94 1.61
CA PHE A 549 11.73 -23.24 1.95
C PHE A 549 10.90 -23.98 2.99
N ILE A 550 10.87 -25.32 2.92
CA ILE A 550 10.17 -26.19 3.85
C ILE A 550 11.07 -27.33 4.34
N SER A 551 10.74 -27.87 5.50
CA SER A 551 11.39 -29.08 6.06
C SER A 551 10.76 -30.36 5.51
N LEU A 552 11.49 -31.48 5.66
CA LEU A 552 10.97 -32.83 5.41
C LEU A 552 9.71 -33.12 6.26
N ASP A 553 9.64 -32.58 7.46
CA ASP A 553 8.49 -32.73 8.37
C ASP A 553 7.23 -32.04 7.80
N VAL A 554 7.36 -30.83 7.29
CA VAL A 554 6.27 -30.09 6.63
C VAL A 554 5.88 -30.77 5.32
N ALA A 555 6.83 -31.26 4.52
CA ALA A 555 6.55 -32.03 3.31
C ALA A 555 5.67 -33.27 3.61
N GLU A 556 6.00 -34.04 4.64
CA GLU A 556 5.24 -35.23 5.00
C GLU A 556 3.91 -34.91 5.69
N LYS A 557 3.89 -34.01 6.70
CA LYS A 557 2.70 -33.76 7.51
C LYS A 557 1.66 -32.87 6.84
N ILE A 558 2.09 -31.88 6.08
CA ILE A 558 1.19 -30.88 5.47
C ILE A 558 0.89 -31.25 4.01
N TYR A 559 1.95 -31.42 3.21
CA TYR A 559 1.81 -31.69 1.76
C TYR A 559 1.57 -33.16 1.44
N ARG A 560 1.75 -34.04 2.45
CA ARG A 560 1.59 -35.50 2.27
C ARG A 560 2.52 -36.07 1.18
N VAL A 561 3.77 -35.62 1.18
CA VAL A 561 4.84 -36.09 0.30
C VAL A 561 5.96 -36.71 1.13
N ALA A 562 6.22 -37.98 0.93
CA ALA A 562 7.31 -38.67 1.59
C ALA A 562 8.60 -38.52 0.77
N ILE A 563 9.65 -37.96 1.34
CA ILE A 563 10.95 -37.76 0.71
C ILE A 563 11.99 -38.50 1.53
N ASP A 564 12.86 -39.27 0.86
CA ASP A 564 13.99 -39.93 1.52
C ASP A 564 15.03 -38.87 1.94
N PRO A 565 15.41 -38.81 3.24
CA PRO A 565 16.32 -37.77 3.72
C PRO A 565 17.78 -37.93 3.28
N ILE A 566 18.15 -39.08 2.72
CA ILE A 566 19.53 -39.37 2.30
C ILE A 566 19.67 -39.17 0.77
N THR A 567 18.74 -39.74 -0.01
CA THR A 567 18.79 -39.65 -1.47
C THR A 567 18.13 -38.38 -2.00
N MET A 568 17.31 -37.71 -1.18
CA MET A 568 16.45 -36.61 -1.60
C MET A 568 15.57 -36.95 -2.80
N GLU A 569 14.98 -38.15 -2.76
CA GLU A 569 14.05 -38.64 -3.77
C GLU A 569 12.66 -38.87 -3.18
N ILE A 570 11.61 -38.68 -4.00
CA ILE A 570 10.23 -38.92 -3.58
C ILE A 570 9.97 -40.43 -3.45
N ASN A 571 9.51 -40.85 -2.27
CA ASN A 571 8.93 -42.19 -2.10
C ASN A 571 7.47 -42.17 -2.59
N TRP A 572 7.28 -42.55 -3.85
CA TRP A 572 5.97 -42.48 -4.51
C TRP A 572 4.92 -43.41 -3.91
N GLU A 573 5.30 -44.61 -3.43
CA GLU A 573 4.37 -45.52 -2.78
C GLU A 573 3.83 -44.93 -1.47
N LYS A 574 4.72 -44.50 -0.59
CA LYS A 574 4.34 -43.84 0.67
C LYS A 574 3.56 -42.55 0.39
N THR A 575 3.95 -41.75 -0.60
CA THR A 575 3.27 -40.51 -0.95
C THR A 575 1.82 -40.77 -1.39
N ARG A 576 1.57 -41.74 -2.25
CA ARG A 576 0.20 -42.13 -2.65
C ARG A 576 -0.63 -42.58 -1.46
N THR A 577 -0.06 -43.42 -0.58
CA THR A 577 -0.73 -43.83 0.67
C THR A 577 -1.09 -42.65 1.54
N LEU A 578 -0.18 -41.70 1.75
CA LEU A 578 -0.41 -40.49 2.55
C LEU A 578 -1.50 -39.58 1.96
N ARG A 579 -1.61 -39.53 0.63
CA ARG A 579 -2.62 -38.75 -0.10
C ARG A 579 -3.96 -39.44 -0.23
N GLY A 580 -4.04 -40.75 0.09
CA GLY A 580 -5.25 -41.58 -0.10
C GLY A 580 -5.57 -41.84 -1.57
N GLU A 581 -4.57 -41.82 -2.44
CA GLU A 581 -4.72 -42.14 -3.85
C GLU A 581 -4.73 -43.66 -4.07
N PRO A 582 -5.59 -44.20 -4.93
CA PRO A 582 -5.59 -45.65 -5.23
C PRO A 582 -4.25 -46.07 -5.88
N GLU A 583 -3.79 -47.29 -5.55
CA GLU A 583 -2.65 -47.87 -6.24
C GLU A 583 -2.92 -47.89 -7.75
N LYS A 584 -2.02 -47.30 -8.54
CA LYS A 584 -2.05 -47.51 -9.98
C LYS A 584 -1.77 -49.01 -10.23
N GLU A 585 -2.78 -49.74 -10.71
CA GLU A 585 -2.53 -51.07 -11.23
C GLU A 585 -1.36 -50.99 -12.22
N SER A 586 -0.31 -51.75 -11.93
CA SER A 586 0.84 -51.90 -12.84
C SER A 586 0.32 -52.49 -14.16
N VAL A 587 0.18 -51.65 -15.16
CA VAL A 587 -0.02 -52.13 -16.54
C VAL A 587 1.26 -52.92 -16.85
N LYS A 588 1.12 -54.27 -16.80
CA LYS A 588 2.13 -55.23 -17.24
C LYS A 588 2.27 -55.19 -18.73
#